data_339a40793aeb14da078ce5c7b1d27855
#
_entry.id   339a40793aeb14da078ce5c7b1d27855
#
_cell.length_a   1.000
_cell.length_b   1.000
_cell.length_c   1.000
_cell.angle_alpha   90.00
_cell.angle_beta   90.00
_cell.angle_gamma   90.00
#
_symmetry.space_group_name_H-M   'P 1'
#
loop_
_entity.id
_entity.type
_entity.pdbx_description
1 polymer ?
#
loop_
_entity_poly.entity_id
_entity_poly.type
_entity_poly.pdbx_seq_one_letter_code
_entity_poly.pdbx_strand_id
1 'polypeptide(L)'
;MAIPRDFINELIARTDIVDLIDHKVPLKKAGKNYSACCPFHSEKSPSFTVSRDKQFYHCFGCGAHGNAIDFIMEYDRLEFLDAIEELASQLGLEVPRENNPNRRRDEGLSRDLYQLMEEANRYYQSQLRQHQDKQKVLGYLAFRGLSDQVVERFGIGFAPDGWDGLLSRYRSQQESQDKLLTAGMIISNDNGKRYDRFRDRLMFPIRDRRGRVIAFGGRVLGDGTPKYLNSPETPIFHKGNELYGLYELKQAHREPRQVLIVEG
;
A
#
# COMPACT_ATOMS: atom_id res chain seq x y z
N MET A 1 -19.44 -2.27 -3.37
CA MET A 1 -19.12 -3.69 -3.63
C MET A 1 -19.78 -4.52 -2.55
N ALA A 2 -20.72 -5.38 -2.85
CA ALA A 2 -21.40 -6.13 -1.80
C ALA A 2 -20.90 -7.57 -1.80
N ILE A 3 -20.19 -7.95 -0.73
CA ILE A 3 -20.03 -9.36 -0.37
C ILE A 3 -21.41 -9.84 0.10
N PRO A 4 -21.88 -11.01 -0.32
CA PRO A 4 -23.17 -11.53 0.12
C PRO A 4 -23.24 -11.56 1.65
N ARG A 5 -24.33 -11.04 2.21
CA ARG A 5 -24.54 -11.02 3.67
C ARG A 5 -24.44 -12.41 4.30
N ASP A 6 -24.92 -13.41 3.57
CA ASP A 6 -24.88 -14.80 4.02
C ASP A 6 -23.43 -15.30 4.20
N PHE A 7 -22.53 -14.92 3.31
CA PHE A 7 -21.11 -15.26 3.46
C PHE A 7 -20.46 -14.54 4.64
N ILE A 8 -20.79 -13.26 4.87
CA ILE A 8 -20.29 -12.51 6.03
C ILE A 8 -20.78 -13.18 7.33
N ASN A 9 -22.05 -13.59 7.38
CA ASN A 9 -22.61 -14.28 8.52
C ASN A 9 -21.96 -15.66 8.74
N GLU A 10 -21.71 -16.41 7.66
CA GLU A 10 -21.00 -17.70 7.71
C GLU A 10 -19.55 -17.49 8.22
N LEU A 11 -18.85 -16.49 7.74
CA LEU A 11 -17.50 -16.17 8.14
C LEU A 11 -17.42 -15.87 9.65
N ILE A 12 -18.33 -15.01 10.14
CA ILE A 12 -18.43 -14.68 11.57
C ILE A 12 -18.79 -15.94 12.39
N ALA A 13 -19.73 -16.75 11.91
CA ALA A 13 -20.15 -17.95 12.63
C ALA A 13 -19.06 -19.03 12.72
N ARG A 14 -18.16 -19.11 11.74
CA ARG A 14 -17.01 -20.04 11.74
C ARG A 14 -15.77 -19.50 12.45
N THR A 15 -15.70 -18.22 12.72
CA THR A 15 -14.56 -17.59 13.42
C THR A 15 -14.83 -17.60 14.93
N ASP A 16 -14.00 -18.29 15.73
CA ASP A 16 -14.02 -18.11 17.18
C ASP A 16 -13.26 -16.83 17.53
N ILE A 17 -13.98 -15.82 18.02
CA ILE A 17 -13.40 -14.51 18.35
C ILE A 17 -12.36 -14.59 19.47
N VAL A 18 -12.50 -15.53 20.40
CA VAL A 18 -11.54 -15.69 21.51
C VAL A 18 -10.23 -16.21 20.95
N ASP A 19 -10.28 -17.25 20.13
CA ASP A 19 -9.10 -17.86 19.54
C ASP A 19 -8.39 -16.86 18.60
N LEU A 20 -9.17 -16.12 17.79
CA LEU A 20 -8.66 -15.07 16.91
C LEU A 20 -7.90 -13.98 17.69
N ILE A 21 -8.49 -13.49 18.76
CA ILE A 21 -7.92 -12.41 19.56
C ILE A 21 -6.74 -12.92 20.39
N ASP A 22 -6.82 -14.11 20.97
CA ASP A 22 -5.77 -14.66 21.82
C ASP A 22 -4.43 -14.84 21.09
N HIS A 23 -4.46 -15.15 19.78
CA HIS A 23 -3.27 -15.18 18.94
C HIS A 23 -2.55 -13.83 18.80
N LYS A 24 -3.26 -12.71 18.98
CA LYS A 24 -2.73 -11.35 18.83
C LYS A 24 -2.54 -10.64 20.17
N VAL A 25 -3.45 -10.87 21.11
CA VAL A 25 -3.51 -10.26 22.43
C VAL A 25 -3.77 -11.36 23.46
N PRO A 26 -2.78 -11.76 24.29
CA PRO A 26 -2.94 -12.83 25.26
C PRO A 26 -4.12 -12.59 26.19
N LEU A 27 -5.13 -13.46 26.14
CA LEU A 27 -6.35 -13.37 26.90
C LEU A 27 -6.27 -14.19 28.21
N LYS A 28 -6.85 -13.67 29.30
CA LYS A 28 -7.01 -14.37 30.54
C LYS A 28 -8.48 -14.68 30.80
N LYS A 29 -8.80 -15.91 31.20
CA LYS A 29 -10.17 -16.30 31.53
C LYS A 29 -10.67 -15.52 32.74
N ALA A 30 -11.82 -14.87 32.61
CA ALA A 30 -12.48 -14.08 33.66
C ALA A 30 -13.97 -14.47 33.73
N GLY A 31 -14.24 -15.51 34.52
CA GLY A 31 -15.58 -16.10 34.62
C GLY A 31 -16.04 -16.77 33.31
N LYS A 32 -17.16 -16.29 32.74
CA LYS A 32 -17.68 -16.74 31.44
C LYS A 32 -17.00 -16.05 30.23
N ASN A 33 -16.28 -14.95 30.47
CA ASN A 33 -15.63 -14.16 29.44
C ASN A 33 -14.09 -14.29 29.56
N TYR A 34 -13.41 -13.59 28.65
CA TYR A 34 -11.96 -13.44 28.66
C TYR A 34 -11.61 -11.96 28.78
N SER A 35 -10.46 -11.64 29.36
CA SER A 35 -10.04 -10.24 29.55
C SER A 35 -8.55 -10.06 29.26
N ALA A 36 -8.20 -8.84 28.81
CA ALA A 36 -6.84 -8.39 28.60
C ALA A 36 -6.74 -6.87 28.77
N CYS A 37 -5.52 -6.33 28.78
CA CYS A 37 -5.33 -4.91 28.51
C CYS A 37 -5.70 -4.63 27.07
N CYS A 38 -6.39 -3.51 26.82
CA CYS A 38 -6.90 -3.15 25.50
C CYS A 38 -5.77 -2.89 24.49
N PRO A 39 -5.83 -3.47 23.30
CA PRO A 39 -4.83 -3.19 22.27
C PRO A 39 -5.03 -1.84 21.57
N PHE A 40 -6.18 -1.17 21.78
CA PHE A 40 -6.56 0.06 21.10
C PHE A 40 -6.27 1.33 21.88
N HIS A 41 -5.95 1.22 23.19
CA HIS A 41 -5.52 2.34 24.02
C HIS A 41 -4.54 1.85 25.12
N SER A 42 -3.75 2.78 25.65
CA SER A 42 -2.78 2.47 26.70
C SER A 42 -3.45 2.41 28.07
N GLU A 43 -3.36 1.26 28.77
CA GLU A 43 -3.88 1.07 30.12
C GLU A 43 -2.98 0.14 30.94
N LYS A 44 -3.13 0.21 32.27
CA LYS A 44 -2.38 -0.64 33.22
C LYS A 44 -3.21 -1.78 33.80
N SER A 45 -4.53 -1.70 33.72
CA SER A 45 -5.47 -2.68 34.24
C SER A 45 -6.38 -3.17 33.12
N PRO A 46 -6.70 -4.47 33.06
CA PRO A 46 -7.52 -5.04 32.00
C PRO A 46 -8.93 -4.44 31.96
N SER A 47 -9.30 -3.81 30.87
CA SER A 47 -10.65 -3.32 30.60
C SER A 47 -11.25 -3.89 29.30
N PHE A 48 -10.47 -4.64 28.54
CA PHE A 48 -10.89 -5.29 27.31
C PHE A 48 -11.47 -6.68 27.63
N THR A 49 -12.72 -6.90 27.23
CA THR A 49 -13.47 -8.13 27.51
C THR A 49 -13.92 -8.78 26.22
N VAL A 50 -13.76 -10.10 26.09
CA VAL A 50 -14.17 -10.90 24.94
C VAL A 50 -15.14 -11.97 25.41
N SER A 51 -16.29 -12.05 24.77
CA SER A 51 -17.34 -13.05 25.05
C SER A 51 -17.39 -14.10 23.92
N ARG A 52 -17.04 -15.35 24.25
CA ARG A 52 -17.17 -16.47 23.31
C ARG A 52 -18.62 -16.76 22.97
N ASP A 53 -19.51 -16.68 23.95
CA ASP A 53 -20.95 -16.95 23.72
C ASP A 53 -21.61 -15.92 22.79
N LYS A 54 -21.18 -14.65 22.89
CA LYS A 54 -21.74 -13.55 22.09
C LYS A 54 -20.96 -13.29 20.82
N GLN A 55 -19.78 -13.91 20.63
CA GLN A 55 -18.84 -13.63 19.55
C GLN A 55 -18.57 -12.11 19.39
N PHE A 56 -18.26 -11.46 20.51
CA PHE A 56 -18.18 -10.01 20.62
C PHE A 56 -17.12 -9.56 21.63
N TYR A 57 -16.39 -8.49 21.34
CA TYR A 57 -15.50 -7.84 22.28
C TYR A 57 -15.99 -6.45 22.65
N HIS A 58 -15.64 -6.01 23.87
CA HIS A 58 -15.91 -4.65 24.34
C HIS A 58 -14.81 -4.20 25.29
N CYS A 59 -14.31 -2.98 25.08
CA CYS A 59 -13.41 -2.31 26.00
C CYS A 59 -14.16 -1.30 26.84
N PHE A 60 -14.16 -1.47 28.15
CA PHE A 60 -14.80 -0.54 29.10
C PHE A 60 -13.98 0.74 29.33
N GLY A 61 -12.71 0.79 28.85
CA GLY A 61 -11.84 1.96 28.95
C GLY A 61 -12.04 2.96 27.82
N CYS A 62 -11.96 2.50 26.56
CA CYS A 62 -12.05 3.37 25.40
C CYS A 62 -13.36 3.23 24.58
N GLY A 63 -14.21 2.24 24.93
CA GLY A 63 -15.46 2.01 24.21
C GLY A 63 -15.32 1.24 22.89
N ALA A 64 -14.12 0.80 22.51
CA ALA A 64 -13.92 -0.04 21.33
C ALA A 64 -14.71 -1.35 21.47
N HIS A 65 -15.45 -1.72 20.43
CA HIS A 65 -16.31 -2.90 20.47
C HIS A 65 -16.60 -3.43 19.08
N GLY A 66 -16.93 -4.72 18.96
CA GLY A 66 -17.29 -5.32 17.68
C GLY A 66 -17.18 -6.84 17.65
N ASN A 67 -17.33 -7.39 16.46
CA ASN A 67 -17.15 -8.81 16.15
C ASN A 67 -15.72 -9.10 15.65
N ALA A 68 -15.49 -10.31 15.15
CA ALA A 68 -14.18 -10.73 14.62
C ALA A 68 -13.68 -9.86 13.45
N ILE A 69 -14.58 -9.43 12.55
CA ILE A 69 -14.23 -8.57 11.42
C ILE A 69 -13.82 -7.18 11.93
N ASP A 70 -14.63 -6.60 12.83
CA ASP A 70 -14.35 -5.28 13.41
C ASP A 70 -12.98 -5.28 14.13
N PHE A 71 -12.67 -6.38 14.85
CA PHE A 71 -11.39 -6.52 15.54
C PHE A 71 -10.20 -6.53 14.57
N ILE A 72 -10.27 -7.31 13.48
CA ILE A 72 -9.21 -7.37 12.48
C ILE A 72 -9.06 -6.02 11.76
N MET A 73 -10.17 -5.38 11.41
CA MET A 73 -10.14 -4.04 10.80
C MET A 73 -9.40 -3.03 11.68
N GLU A 74 -9.69 -3.01 12.98
CA GLU A 74 -9.13 -2.04 13.91
C GLU A 74 -7.69 -2.41 14.31
N TYR A 75 -7.43 -3.68 14.62
CA TYR A 75 -6.12 -4.15 15.10
C TYR A 75 -5.07 -4.17 14.00
N ASP A 76 -5.38 -4.74 12.82
CA ASP A 76 -4.47 -4.84 11.67
C ASP A 76 -4.59 -3.63 10.75
N ARG A 77 -5.54 -2.70 11.04
CA ARG A 77 -5.84 -1.50 10.24
C ARG A 77 -6.17 -1.83 8.80
N LEU A 78 -6.98 -2.85 8.60
CA LEU A 78 -7.44 -3.30 7.30
C LEU A 78 -8.77 -2.64 6.93
N GLU A 79 -8.98 -2.45 5.63
CA GLU A 79 -10.30 -2.13 5.10
C GLU A 79 -11.22 -3.36 5.20
N PHE A 80 -12.53 -3.13 5.18
CA PHE A 80 -13.55 -4.20 5.35
C PHE A 80 -13.33 -5.41 4.43
N LEU A 81 -13.01 -5.17 3.14
CA LEU A 81 -12.76 -6.24 2.18
C LEU A 81 -11.50 -7.04 2.50
N ASP A 82 -10.44 -6.35 2.89
CA ASP A 82 -9.17 -6.97 3.25
C ASP A 82 -9.30 -7.81 4.52
N ALA A 83 -10.09 -7.34 5.51
CA ALA A 83 -10.37 -8.09 6.73
C ALA A 83 -11.18 -9.38 6.45
N ILE A 84 -12.14 -9.32 5.54
CA ILE A 84 -12.90 -10.51 5.12
C ILE A 84 -12.01 -11.51 4.38
N GLU A 85 -11.14 -11.04 3.47
CA GLU A 85 -10.20 -11.89 2.75
C GLU A 85 -9.21 -12.57 3.71
N GLU A 86 -8.72 -11.85 4.70
CA GLU A 86 -7.81 -12.37 5.73
C GLU A 86 -8.48 -13.48 6.56
N LEU A 87 -9.68 -13.21 7.10
CA LEU A 87 -10.44 -14.21 7.88
C LEU A 87 -10.85 -15.42 7.03
N ALA A 88 -11.27 -15.21 5.79
CA ALA A 88 -11.63 -16.29 4.87
C ALA A 88 -10.40 -17.17 4.57
N SER A 89 -9.23 -16.56 4.35
CA SER A 89 -7.97 -17.28 4.13
C SER A 89 -7.59 -18.15 5.34
N GLN A 90 -7.73 -17.63 6.56
CA GLN A 90 -7.47 -18.39 7.80
C GLN A 90 -8.39 -19.58 7.97
N LEU A 91 -9.62 -19.51 7.48
CA LEU A 91 -10.61 -20.59 7.51
C LEU A 91 -10.58 -21.51 6.28
N GLY A 92 -9.70 -21.24 5.31
CA GLY A 92 -9.66 -21.98 4.04
C GLY A 92 -10.89 -21.77 3.17
N LEU A 93 -11.59 -20.65 3.34
CA LEU A 93 -12.78 -20.29 2.56
C LEU A 93 -12.41 -19.36 1.39
N GLU A 94 -13.04 -19.58 0.25
CA GLU A 94 -12.99 -18.62 -0.86
C GLU A 94 -14.10 -17.58 -0.70
N VAL A 95 -13.72 -16.29 -0.71
CA VAL A 95 -14.69 -15.20 -0.67
C VAL A 95 -15.57 -15.27 -1.93
N PRO A 96 -16.90 -15.45 -1.81
CA PRO A 96 -17.78 -15.49 -2.97
C PRO A 96 -17.70 -14.15 -3.68
N ARG A 97 -17.19 -14.18 -4.87
CA ARG A 97 -17.11 -13.01 -5.73
C ARG A 97 -18.24 -13.13 -6.74
N GLU A 98 -19.17 -12.18 -6.73
CA GLU A 98 -20.14 -12.10 -7.81
C GLU A 98 -19.40 -12.25 -9.13
N ASN A 99 -19.85 -13.18 -9.98
CA ASN A 99 -19.26 -13.50 -11.28
C ASN A 99 -19.49 -12.34 -12.25
N ASN A 100 -18.89 -11.18 -11.96
CA ASN A 100 -18.83 -10.07 -12.90
C ASN A 100 -17.55 -10.25 -13.73
N PRO A 101 -17.64 -10.63 -15.02
CA PRO A 101 -16.47 -10.82 -15.88
C PRO A 101 -15.62 -9.55 -16.00
N ASN A 102 -16.21 -8.36 -15.87
CA ASN A 102 -15.50 -7.09 -15.84
C ASN A 102 -14.60 -6.98 -14.60
N ARG A 103 -15.05 -7.46 -13.44
CA ARG A 103 -14.27 -7.40 -12.20
C ARG A 103 -13.04 -8.31 -12.23
N ARG A 104 -13.16 -9.54 -12.75
CA ARG A 104 -11.98 -10.42 -12.93
C ARG A 104 -10.95 -9.78 -13.85
N ARG A 105 -11.42 -9.05 -14.85
CA ARG A 105 -10.58 -8.29 -15.78
C ARG A 105 -9.89 -7.13 -15.08
N ASP A 106 -10.61 -6.39 -14.22
CA ASP A 106 -10.06 -5.27 -13.43
C ASP A 106 -9.06 -5.73 -12.37
N GLU A 107 -9.31 -6.86 -11.69
CA GLU A 107 -8.38 -7.45 -10.73
C GLU A 107 -7.11 -7.99 -11.41
N GLY A 108 -7.27 -8.62 -12.58
CA GLY A 108 -6.15 -9.01 -13.44
C GLY A 108 -5.31 -7.82 -13.87
N LEU A 109 -5.98 -6.78 -14.37
CA LEU A 109 -5.33 -5.52 -14.77
C LEU A 109 -4.58 -4.89 -13.59
N SER A 110 -5.21 -4.78 -12.42
CA SER A 110 -4.58 -4.20 -11.23
C SER A 110 -3.32 -4.96 -10.82
N ARG A 111 -3.35 -6.30 -10.83
CA ARG A 111 -2.19 -7.14 -10.54
C ARG A 111 -1.04 -6.85 -11.50
N ASP A 112 -1.33 -6.78 -12.78
CA ASP A 112 -0.33 -6.51 -13.81
C ASP A 112 0.24 -5.10 -13.67
N LEU A 113 -0.61 -4.11 -13.32
CA LEU A 113 -0.16 -2.74 -13.06
C LEU A 113 0.80 -2.69 -11.85
N TYR A 114 0.51 -3.38 -10.73
CA TYR A 114 1.42 -3.45 -9.59
C TYR A 114 2.78 -4.07 -9.99
N GLN A 115 2.76 -5.13 -10.78
CA GLN A 115 4.00 -5.75 -11.25
C GLN A 115 4.82 -4.78 -12.11
N LEU A 116 4.20 -4.12 -13.08
CA LEU A 116 4.86 -3.14 -13.94
C LEU A 116 5.41 -1.94 -13.17
N MET A 117 4.68 -1.46 -12.16
CA MET A 117 5.14 -0.37 -11.29
C MET A 117 6.38 -0.77 -10.48
N GLU A 118 6.42 -2.00 -9.97
CA GLU A 118 7.60 -2.51 -9.26
C GLU A 118 8.79 -2.74 -10.21
N GLU A 119 8.55 -3.18 -11.45
CA GLU A 119 9.60 -3.28 -12.48
C GLU A 119 10.15 -1.89 -12.86
N ALA A 120 9.27 -0.88 -12.99
CA ALA A 120 9.68 0.50 -13.22
C ALA A 120 10.51 1.05 -12.04
N ASN A 121 10.11 0.73 -10.81
CA ASN A 121 10.86 1.12 -9.61
C ASN A 121 12.26 0.51 -9.61
N ARG A 122 12.39 -0.78 -9.89
CA ARG A 122 13.70 -1.46 -10.01
C ARG A 122 14.55 -0.87 -11.14
N TYR A 123 13.92 -0.50 -12.26
CA TYR A 123 14.60 0.19 -13.34
C TYR A 123 15.19 1.52 -12.87
N TYR A 124 14.41 2.40 -12.26
CA TYR A 124 14.89 3.70 -11.78
C TYR A 124 15.96 3.59 -10.70
N GLN A 125 15.85 2.62 -9.79
CA GLN A 125 16.89 2.34 -8.81
C GLN A 125 18.19 1.87 -9.48
N SER A 126 18.10 1.02 -10.51
CA SER A 126 19.27 0.58 -11.26
C SER A 126 19.96 1.75 -11.99
N GLN A 127 19.17 2.67 -12.55
CA GLN A 127 19.71 3.88 -13.20
C GLN A 127 20.44 4.77 -12.20
N LEU A 128 19.91 4.95 -11.00
CA LEU A 128 20.60 5.71 -9.94
C LEU A 128 21.98 5.12 -9.60
N ARG A 129 22.12 3.80 -9.64
CA ARG A 129 23.39 3.11 -9.30
C ARG A 129 24.36 2.99 -10.46
N GLN A 130 23.88 2.92 -11.70
CA GLN A 130 24.69 2.49 -12.86
C GLN A 130 24.78 3.52 -13.98
N HIS A 131 23.91 4.53 -14.03
CA HIS A 131 23.91 5.53 -15.10
C HIS A 131 25.21 6.36 -15.09
N GLN A 132 25.62 6.85 -16.24
CA GLN A 132 26.83 7.69 -16.39
C GLN A 132 26.76 8.96 -15.53
N ASP A 133 25.57 9.55 -15.36
CA ASP A 133 25.33 10.76 -14.57
C ASP A 133 25.12 10.49 -13.07
N LYS A 134 25.31 9.25 -12.61
CA LYS A 134 25.08 8.87 -11.20
C LYS A 134 25.79 9.77 -10.20
N GLN A 135 27.01 10.24 -10.50
CA GLN A 135 27.77 11.09 -9.59
C GLN A 135 27.06 12.44 -9.37
N LYS A 136 26.51 13.03 -10.44
CA LYS A 136 25.73 14.27 -10.36
C LYS A 136 24.47 14.05 -9.47
N VAL A 137 23.80 12.92 -9.68
CA VAL A 137 22.56 12.57 -8.95
C VAL A 137 22.86 12.30 -7.47
N LEU A 138 23.87 11.50 -7.17
CA LEU A 138 24.30 11.20 -5.80
C LEU A 138 24.80 12.44 -5.06
N GLY A 139 25.57 13.29 -5.74
CA GLY A 139 26.01 14.58 -5.19
C GLY A 139 24.82 15.49 -4.83
N TYR A 140 23.80 15.52 -5.67
CA TYR A 140 22.58 16.26 -5.36
C TYR A 140 21.83 15.68 -4.15
N LEU A 141 21.69 14.35 -4.04
CA LEU A 141 21.07 13.71 -2.89
C LEU A 141 21.83 14.02 -1.59
N ALA A 142 23.17 13.91 -1.61
CA ALA A 142 24.01 14.24 -0.48
C ALA A 142 23.88 15.73 -0.08
N PHE A 143 23.89 16.66 -1.05
CA PHE A 143 23.65 18.08 -0.80
C PHE A 143 22.28 18.35 -0.14
N ARG A 144 21.27 17.52 -0.45
CA ARG A 144 19.94 17.60 0.16
C ARG A 144 19.85 16.88 1.51
N GLY A 145 20.93 16.33 2.02
CA GLY A 145 20.98 15.63 3.31
C GLY A 145 20.36 14.22 3.28
N LEU A 146 20.16 13.65 2.09
CA LEU A 146 19.63 12.29 1.94
C LEU A 146 20.80 11.29 1.98
N SER A 147 20.88 10.50 3.06
CA SER A 147 21.87 9.44 3.19
C SER A 147 21.54 8.24 2.30
N ASP A 148 22.55 7.39 2.00
CA ASP A 148 22.36 6.16 1.22
C ASP A 148 21.31 5.25 1.85
N GLN A 149 21.23 5.19 3.19
CA GLN A 149 20.21 4.42 3.92
C GLN A 149 18.80 4.95 3.64
N VAL A 150 18.61 6.27 3.59
CA VAL A 150 17.32 6.88 3.25
C VAL A 150 16.97 6.61 1.79
N VAL A 151 17.92 6.76 0.88
CA VAL A 151 17.75 6.50 -0.55
C VAL A 151 17.31 5.05 -0.78
N GLU A 152 17.96 4.10 -0.11
CA GLU A 152 17.62 2.68 -0.21
C GLU A 152 16.26 2.37 0.43
N ARG A 153 16.02 2.87 1.64
CA ARG A 153 14.79 2.62 2.38
C ARG A 153 13.55 3.12 1.66
N PHE A 154 13.62 4.31 1.07
CA PHE A 154 12.52 4.90 0.31
C PHE A 154 12.48 4.43 -1.14
N GLY A 155 13.45 3.65 -1.58
CA GLY A 155 13.51 3.14 -2.95
C GLY A 155 13.70 4.23 -3.99
N ILE A 156 14.39 5.31 -3.64
CA ILE A 156 14.62 6.46 -4.53
C ILE A 156 15.42 6.00 -5.75
N GLY A 157 15.02 6.47 -6.93
CA GLY A 157 15.63 6.13 -8.20
C GLY A 157 15.94 7.36 -9.05
N PHE A 158 16.38 7.11 -10.28
CA PHE A 158 16.67 8.14 -11.27
C PHE A 158 16.04 7.77 -12.62
N ALA A 159 15.29 8.69 -13.21
CA ALA A 159 14.82 8.62 -14.59
C ALA A 159 15.82 9.44 -15.45
N PRO A 160 16.61 8.79 -16.30
CA PRO A 160 17.58 9.49 -17.17
C PRO A 160 16.91 10.46 -18.14
N ASP A 161 17.70 11.37 -18.70
CA ASP A 161 17.26 12.27 -19.77
C ASP A 161 17.20 11.50 -21.09
N GLY A 162 16.05 10.89 -21.33
CA GLY A 162 15.80 10.10 -22.54
C GLY A 162 14.31 9.92 -22.74
N TRP A 163 13.91 9.80 -24.01
CA TRP A 163 12.49 9.75 -24.37
C TRP A 163 11.84 8.37 -24.23
N ASP A 164 12.63 7.30 -24.18
CA ASP A 164 12.16 5.92 -24.24
C ASP A 164 12.96 4.95 -23.35
N GLY A 165 13.62 5.42 -22.30
CA GLY A 165 14.44 4.60 -21.43
C GLY A 165 13.68 3.46 -20.77
N LEU A 166 12.54 3.75 -20.13
CA LEU A 166 11.63 2.74 -19.59
C LEU A 166 10.87 2.03 -20.72
N LEU A 167 10.29 2.78 -21.65
CA LEU A 167 9.50 2.25 -22.76
C LEU A 167 10.27 1.24 -23.59
N SER A 168 11.57 1.47 -23.84
CA SER A 168 12.42 0.60 -24.65
C SER A 168 12.53 -0.84 -24.11
N ARG A 169 12.30 -1.04 -22.83
CA ARG A 169 12.30 -2.38 -22.19
C ARG A 169 11.10 -3.24 -22.64
N TYR A 170 10.07 -2.61 -23.16
CA TYR A 170 8.80 -3.24 -23.57
C TYR A 170 8.53 -3.09 -25.08
N ARG A 171 9.56 -2.85 -25.91
CA ARG A 171 9.40 -2.58 -27.36
C ARG A 171 8.60 -3.64 -28.12
N SER A 172 8.77 -4.91 -27.77
CA SER A 172 8.07 -6.04 -28.40
C SER A 172 6.77 -6.46 -27.69
N GLN A 173 6.35 -5.72 -26.67
CA GLN A 173 5.25 -6.09 -25.79
C GLN A 173 4.18 -5.00 -25.78
N GLN A 174 3.36 -4.95 -26.82
CA GLN A 174 2.33 -3.94 -26.99
C GLN A 174 1.38 -3.86 -25.78
N GLU A 175 0.97 -5.01 -25.23
CA GLU A 175 0.09 -5.08 -24.08
C GLU A 175 0.73 -4.45 -22.82
N SER A 176 2.02 -4.67 -22.60
CA SER A 176 2.76 -4.03 -21.49
C SER A 176 2.89 -2.52 -21.68
N GLN A 177 3.05 -2.05 -22.92
CA GLN A 177 3.04 -0.62 -23.21
C GLN A 177 1.67 0.02 -22.94
N ASP A 178 0.56 -0.66 -23.25
CA ASP A 178 -0.79 -0.18 -22.98
C ASP A 178 -1.03 -0.11 -21.45
N LYS A 179 -0.52 -1.08 -20.69
CA LYS A 179 -0.55 -1.07 -19.24
C LYS A 179 0.32 0.04 -18.65
N LEU A 180 1.51 0.31 -19.19
CA LEU A 180 2.35 1.46 -18.80
C LEU A 180 1.67 2.80 -19.06
N LEU A 181 0.92 2.91 -20.15
CA LEU A 181 0.11 4.09 -20.46
C LEU A 181 -1.01 4.26 -19.42
N THR A 182 -1.72 3.18 -19.10
CA THR A 182 -2.76 3.11 -18.04
C THR A 182 -2.19 3.46 -16.66
N ALA A 183 -0.98 2.99 -16.34
CA ALA A 183 -0.27 3.32 -15.10
C ALA A 183 0.33 4.75 -15.09
N GLY A 184 0.19 5.49 -16.19
CA GLY A 184 0.71 6.85 -16.30
C GLY A 184 2.24 6.95 -16.32
N MET A 185 2.94 5.87 -16.67
CA MET A 185 4.41 5.85 -16.77
C MET A 185 4.93 6.35 -18.10
N ILE A 186 4.12 6.22 -19.14
CA ILE A 186 4.38 6.75 -20.47
C ILE A 186 3.24 7.66 -20.92
N ILE A 187 3.48 8.46 -21.94
CA ILE A 187 2.52 9.38 -22.55
C ILE A 187 2.42 9.03 -24.04
N SER A 188 1.23 9.16 -24.60
CA SER A 188 1.02 9.15 -26.04
C SER A 188 0.71 10.57 -26.52
N ASN A 189 1.38 11.04 -27.58
CA ASN A 189 1.03 12.29 -28.22
C ASN A 189 -0.12 12.11 -29.26
N ASP A 190 -0.57 13.20 -29.84
CA ASP A 190 -1.67 13.21 -30.84
C ASP A 190 -1.37 12.36 -32.07
N ASN A 191 -0.10 12.13 -32.41
CA ASN A 191 0.33 11.28 -33.52
C ASN A 191 0.50 9.81 -33.08
N GLY A 192 0.09 9.43 -31.87
CA GLY A 192 0.21 8.09 -31.34
C GLY A 192 1.63 7.67 -30.91
N LYS A 193 2.62 8.56 -30.98
CA LYS A 193 3.98 8.27 -30.53
C LYS A 193 4.02 8.24 -29.00
N ARG A 194 4.57 7.15 -28.46
CA ARG A 194 4.73 6.91 -27.03
C ARG A 194 6.12 7.31 -26.54
N TYR A 195 6.20 7.84 -25.33
CA TYR A 195 7.45 8.23 -24.67
C TYR A 195 7.32 8.24 -23.15
N ASP A 196 8.45 8.18 -22.44
CA ASP A 196 8.49 8.17 -20.99
C ASP A 196 7.95 9.47 -20.40
N ARG A 197 7.07 9.37 -19.40
CA ARG A 197 6.55 10.52 -18.64
C ARG A 197 7.64 11.21 -17.84
N PHE A 198 8.48 10.41 -17.16
CA PHE A 198 9.51 10.92 -16.27
C PHE A 198 10.87 10.89 -16.97
N ARG A 199 11.50 12.04 -17.10
CA ARG A 199 12.81 12.25 -17.74
C ARG A 199 13.62 13.28 -16.96
N ASP A 200 14.92 13.05 -16.82
CA ASP A 200 15.86 13.87 -16.02
C ASP A 200 15.32 14.18 -14.61
N ARG A 201 14.86 13.14 -13.89
CA ARG A 201 14.20 13.31 -12.58
C ARG A 201 14.67 12.30 -11.56
N LEU A 202 14.85 12.79 -10.31
CA LEU A 202 14.79 11.91 -9.15
C LEU A 202 13.38 11.33 -9.02
N MET A 203 13.32 10.03 -8.80
CA MET A 203 12.08 9.28 -8.71
C MET A 203 11.82 8.83 -7.28
N PHE A 204 10.65 9.15 -6.77
CA PHE A 204 10.17 8.83 -5.44
C PHE A 204 8.97 7.89 -5.59
N PRO A 205 9.11 6.58 -5.31
CA PRO A 205 7.99 5.66 -5.40
C PRO A 205 6.97 5.95 -4.30
N ILE A 206 5.71 6.08 -4.69
CA ILE A 206 4.59 6.17 -3.76
C ILE A 206 4.09 4.76 -3.52
N ARG A 207 4.00 4.36 -2.23
CA ARG A 207 3.61 3.02 -1.83
C ARG A 207 2.27 3.03 -1.13
N ASP A 208 1.48 2.00 -1.41
CA ASP A 208 0.26 1.74 -0.64
C ASP A 208 0.57 1.18 0.76
N ARG A 209 -0.47 0.93 1.54
CA ARG A 209 -0.34 0.40 2.91
C ARG A 209 0.32 -0.99 2.96
N ARG A 210 0.31 -1.76 1.86
CA ARG A 210 0.94 -3.08 1.71
C ARG A 210 2.38 -2.99 1.19
N GLY A 211 2.88 -1.79 0.90
CA GLY A 211 4.23 -1.55 0.39
C GLY A 211 4.39 -1.70 -1.12
N ARG A 212 3.30 -1.93 -1.87
CA ARG A 212 3.34 -2.03 -3.33
C ARG A 212 3.50 -0.64 -3.93
N VAL A 213 4.33 -0.51 -4.94
CA VAL A 213 4.48 0.75 -5.68
C VAL A 213 3.23 0.99 -6.53
N ILE A 214 2.56 2.12 -6.32
CA ILE A 214 1.31 2.50 -6.99
C ILE A 214 1.45 3.74 -7.87
N ALA A 215 2.46 4.57 -7.61
CA ALA A 215 2.71 5.81 -8.34
C ALA A 215 4.15 6.29 -8.13
N PHE A 216 4.51 7.38 -8.78
CA PHE A 216 5.78 8.08 -8.58
C PHE A 216 5.58 9.58 -8.47
N GLY A 217 6.38 10.21 -7.60
CA GLY A 217 6.74 11.61 -7.68
C GLY A 217 8.08 11.77 -8.36
N GLY A 218 8.22 12.74 -9.25
CA GLY A 218 9.47 13.03 -9.95
C GLY A 218 9.93 14.46 -9.71
N ARG A 219 11.16 14.67 -9.26
CA ARG A 219 11.79 16.00 -9.13
C ARG A 219 12.89 16.18 -10.14
N VAL A 220 12.82 17.24 -10.95
CA VAL A 220 13.87 17.55 -11.92
C VAL A 220 15.19 17.93 -11.20
N LEU A 221 16.33 17.53 -11.75
CA LEU A 221 17.65 17.81 -11.18
C LEU A 221 18.18 19.20 -11.47
N GLY A 222 17.78 19.78 -12.61
CA GLY A 222 18.16 21.13 -13.05
C GLY A 222 16.99 22.10 -13.05
N ASP A 223 17.04 23.04 -14.00
CA ASP A 223 16.05 24.12 -14.16
C ASP A 223 14.84 23.72 -15.02
N GLY A 224 14.67 22.42 -15.30
CA GLY A 224 13.55 21.89 -16.08
C GLY A 224 12.19 22.15 -15.43
N THR A 225 11.17 22.32 -16.26
CA THR A 225 9.78 22.53 -15.82
C THR A 225 8.88 21.38 -16.22
N PRO A 226 7.90 21.02 -15.40
CA PRO A 226 7.67 21.47 -14.03
C PRO A 226 8.72 20.91 -13.06
N LYS A 227 9.02 21.65 -11.99
CA LYS A 227 10.01 21.25 -10.96
C LYS A 227 9.62 19.92 -10.31
N TYR A 228 8.35 19.73 -10.03
CA TYR A 228 7.77 18.49 -9.53
C TYR A 228 6.73 17.95 -10.52
N LEU A 229 6.76 16.67 -10.75
CA LEU A 229 5.81 15.95 -11.60
C LEU A 229 5.35 14.68 -10.88
N ASN A 230 4.06 14.54 -10.68
CA ASN A 230 3.48 13.35 -10.08
C ASN A 230 2.77 12.48 -11.13
N SER A 231 2.62 11.19 -10.83
CA SER A 231 1.74 10.30 -11.58
C SER A 231 0.32 10.88 -11.66
N PRO A 232 -0.41 10.66 -12.76
CA PRO A 232 -1.84 10.99 -12.85
C PRO A 232 -2.65 10.04 -11.96
N GLU A 233 -3.97 10.28 -11.86
CA GLU A 233 -4.92 9.29 -11.37
C GLU A 233 -4.88 8.04 -12.23
N THR A 234 -4.89 6.85 -11.60
CA THR A 234 -4.84 5.55 -12.30
C THR A 234 -5.76 4.56 -11.59
N PRO A 235 -6.03 3.38 -12.17
CA PRO A 235 -6.82 2.35 -11.49
C PRO A 235 -6.24 1.87 -10.14
N ILE A 236 -4.94 2.10 -9.90
CA ILE A 236 -4.25 1.69 -8.66
C ILE A 236 -3.76 2.86 -7.81
N PHE A 237 -4.00 4.12 -8.22
CA PHE A 237 -3.52 5.30 -7.51
C PHE A 237 -4.54 6.45 -7.52
N HIS A 238 -4.97 6.85 -6.31
CA HIS A 238 -5.85 8.00 -6.09
C HIS A 238 -5.16 8.98 -5.13
N LYS A 239 -4.75 10.14 -5.64
CA LYS A 239 -3.94 11.14 -4.91
C LYS A 239 -4.52 11.51 -3.55
N GLY A 240 -5.84 11.67 -3.47
CA GLY A 240 -6.51 12.07 -2.23
C GLY A 240 -6.50 11.01 -1.13
N ASN A 241 -6.17 9.76 -1.46
CA ASN A 241 -6.22 8.64 -0.53
C ASN A 241 -4.85 8.21 0.00
N GLU A 242 -3.77 8.79 -0.53
CA GLU A 242 -2.41 8.32 -0.26
C GLU A 242 -1.54 9.41 0.35
N LEU A 243 -0.80 9.04 1.40
CA LEU A 243 0.23 9.87 2.02
C LEU A 243 1.61 9.27 1.73
N TYR A 244 2.48 10.06 1.10
CA TYR A 244 3.87 9.67 0.87
C TYR A 244 4.60 9.39 2.19
N GLY A 245 5.34 8.28 2.24
CA GLY A 245 6.11 7.90 3.43
C GLY A 245 5.32 7.20 4.54
N LEU A 246 4.02 6.99 4.38
CA LEU A 246 3.20 6.32 5.40
C LEU A 246 3.59 4.85 5.57
N TYR A 247 3.93 4.14 4.50
CA TYR A 247 4.42 2.77 4.56
C TYR A 247 5.77 2.70 5.30
N GLU A 248 6.73 3.53 4.91
CA GLU A 248 8.07 3.60 5.51
C GLU A 248 8.01 4.01 6.99
N LEU A 249 7.10 4.92 7.36
CA LEU A 249 6.83 5.28 8.74
C LEU A 249 6.37 4.08 9.57
N LYS A 250 5.39 3.30 9.05
CA LYS A 250 4.89 2.10 9.73
C LYS A 250 5.95 1.02 9.88
N GLN A 251 6.86 0.88 8.90
CA GLN A 251 7.99 -0.04 8.99
C GLN A 251 9.01 0.41 10.05
N ALA A 252 9.17 1.72 10.27
CA ALA A 252 10.09 2.25 11.26
C ALA A 252 9.52 2.24 12.67
N HIS A 253 8.24 2.53 12.80
CA HIS A 253 7.57 2.73 14.08
C HIS A 253 6.20 2.04 14.07
N ARG A 254 6.05 1.03 14.89
CA ARG A 254 4.78 0.29 15.03
C ARG A 254 3.66 1.23 15.53
N GLU A 255 4.00 2.10 16.48
CA GLU A 255 3.09 3.08 17.07
C GLU A 255 3.78 4.44 17.18
N PRO A 256 3.73 5.29 16.15
CA PRO A 256 4.30 6.62 16.22
C PRO A 256 3.50 7.48 17.21
N ARG A 257 4.18 8.09 18.20
CA ARG A 257 3.53 8.98 19.18
C ARG A 257 3.00 10.26 18.54
N GLN A 258 3.62 10.69 17.47
CA GLN A 258 3.27 11.91 16.75
C GLN A 258 3.65 11.75 15.29
N VAL A 259 2.80 12.21 14.39
CA VAL A 259 3.04 12.29 12.96
C VAL A 259 2.87 13.72 12.50
N LEU A 260 3.89 14.27 11.83
CA LEU A 260 3.83 15.59 11.22
C LEU A 260 3.55 15.41 9.73
N ILE A 261 2.44 15.95 9.25
CA ILE A 261 2.08 16.00 7.83
C ILE A 261 2.48 17.38 7.32
N VAL A 262 3.25 17.41 6.25
CA VAL A 262 3.70 18.65 5.59
C VAL A 262 3.27 18.64 4.14
N GLU A 263 2.81 19.77 3.64
CA GLU A 263 2.66 20.06 2.22
C GLU A 263 3.98 20.59 1.66
N GLY A 264 4.47 20.01 0.56
CA GLY A 264 5.72 20.39 -0.09
C GLY A 264 5.54 20.83 -1.52
#